data_080372c1344d44f0359fdc00b3fb7518
#
_entry.id   080372c1344d44f0359fdc00b3fb7518
#
_cell.length_a   1.000
_cell.length_b   1.000
_cell.length_c   1.000
_cell.angle_alpha   90.00
_cell.angle_beta   90.00
_cell.angle_gamma   90.00
#
_symmetry.space_group_name_H-M   'P 1'
#
loop_
_entity.id
_entity.type
_entity.pdbx_description
1 polymer ?
#
loop_
_entity_poly.entity_id
_entity_poly.type
_entity_poly.pdbx_seq_one_letter_code
_entity_poly.pdbx_strand_id
1 'polypeptide(L)'
;AASRAARSIQLSRRNGQIQVHCGDYRQALPQLPGGIWDVVVANPPYFQPARGRGSVQKGLARQEVTATLADVLKAARRLVRFRGRVALVHRADRMVDVLAVMREVNLEPKRLQLVQPREGAPANLLLVEGIHGGKPGLEVMPPLVVYEADGSYTAQLRICYEAAPAQL
;
A
#
# COMPACT_ATOMS: atom_id res chain seq x y z
N ALA A 1 -2.28 11.69 13.95
CA ALA A 1 -1.94 11.55 12.51
C ALA A 1 -2.74 12.52 11.65
N ALA A 2 -4.08 12.51 11.70
CA ALA A 2 -4.94 13.34 10.84
C ALA A 2 -4.68 14.86 10.98
N SER A 3 -4.47 15.38 12.19
CA SER A 3 -4.16 16.79 12.42
C SER A 3 -2.84 17.24 11.77
N ARG A 4 -1.82 16.37 11.74
CA ARG A 4 -0.58 16.64 11.02
C ARG A 4 -0.78 16.65 9.50
N ALA A 5 -1.54 15.70 8.97
CA ALA A 5 -1.87 15.65 7.54
C ALA A 5 -2.63 16.90 7.10
N ALA A 6 -3.66 17.33 7.84
CA ALA A 6 -4.41 18.55 7.56
C ALA A 6 -3.49 19.79 7.55
N ARG A 7 -2.59 19.90 8.54
CA ARG A 7 -1.61 20.99 8.59
C ARG A 7 -0.64 20.98 7.42
N SER A 8 -0.16 19.80 7.00
CA SER A 8 0.71 19.66 5.83
C SER A 8 0.02 20.10 4.55
N ILE A 9 -1.26 19.78 4.37
CA ILE A 9 -2.05 20.22 3.22
C ILE A 9 -2.18 21.74 3.19
N GLN A 10 -2.49 22.35 4.33
CA GLN A 10 -2.55 23.83 4.44
C GLN A 10 -1.23 24.49 4.02
N LEU A 11 -0.10 23.92 4.48
CA LEU A 11 1.23 24.45 4.15
C LEU A 11 1.62 24.22 2.68
N SER A 12 1.11 23.15 2.05
CA SER A 12 1.42 22.84 0.64
C SER A 12 0.63 23.67 -0.39
N ARG A 13 -0.27 24.58 0.05
CA ARG A 13 -1.19 25.36 -0.80
C ARG A 13 -2.10 24.51 -1.70
N ARG A 14 -2.36 23.25 -1.33
CA ARG A 14 -3.22 22.30 -2.09
C ARG A 14 -4.56 22.03 -1.43
N ASN A 15 -5.08 22.99 -0.67
CA ASN A 15 -6.30 22.83 0.14
C ASN A 15 -7.54 22.41 -0.65
N GLY A 16 -7.63 22.76 -1.94
CA GLY A 16 -8.77 22.38 -2.79
C GLY A 16 -8.63 21.03 -3.48
N GLN A 17 -7.43 20.43 -3.45
CA GLN A 17 -7.12 19.20 -4.20
C GLN A 17 -7.04 17.95 -3.30
N ILE A 18 -6.85 18.12 -1.99
CA ILE A 18 -6.61 17.04 -1.05
C ILE A 18 -7.63 17.09 0.08
N GLN A 19 -8.32 15.97 0.32
CA GLN A 19 -9.23 15.79 1.45
C GLN A 19 -8.65 14.75 2.42
N VAL A 20 -8.68 15.05 3.72
CA VAL A 20 -8.26 14.11 4.77
C VAL A 20 -9.48 13.56 5.49
N HIS A 21 -9.63 12.27 5.45
CA HIS A 21 -10.62 11.54 6.22
C HIS A 21 -9.94 10.78 7.36
N CYS A 22 -10.45 10.92 8.57
CA CYS A 22 -9.94 10.22 9.75
C CYS A 22 -10.98 9.22 10.24
N GLY A 23 -10.59 7.97 10.36
CA GLY A 23 -11.47 6.92 10.86
C GLY A 23 -10.93 5.53 10.58
N ASP A 24 -11.63 4.53 11.08
CA ASP A 24 -11.42 3.15 10.65
C ASP A 24 -11.94 3.00 9.21
N TYR A 25 -11.06 2.67 8.27
CA TYR A 25 -11.43 2.58 6.86
C TYR A 25 -12.55 1.53 6.61
N ARG A 26 -12.72 0.53 7.48
CA ARG A 26 -13.82 -0.42 7.42
C ARG A 26 -15.18 0.22 7.66
N GLN A 27 -15.21 1.31 8.44
CA GLN A 27 -16.42 2.05 8.82
C GLN A 27 -16.55 3.39 8.05
N ALA A 28 -15.44 4.09 7.86
CA ALA A 28 -15.43 5.41 7.24
C ALA A 28 -15.55 5.34 5.70
N LEU A 29 -14.94 4.33 5.05
CA LEU A 29 -15.01 4.19 3.60
C LEU A 29 -16.40 3.92 3.04
N PRO A 30 -17.35 3.23 3.71
CA PRO A 30 -18.72 3.14 3.24
C PRO A 30 -19.41 4.49 2.98
N GLN A 31 -18.96 5.56 3.62
CA GLN A 31 -19.47 6.92 3.46
C GLN A 31 -18.86 7.66 2.25
N LEU A 32 -17.74 7.17 1.71
CA LEU A 32 -17.15 7.73 0.50
C LEU A 32 -17.78 7.13 -0.76
N PRO A 33 -17.90 7.91 -1.84
CA PRO A 33 -18.39 7.38 -3.10
C PRO A 33 -17.43 6.27 -3.58
N GLY A 34 -18.01 5.11 -3.88
CA GLY A 34 -17.27 3.95 -4.39
C GLY A 34 -17.27 3.90 -5.91
N GLY A 35 -16.29 3.21 -6.49
CA GLY A 35 -16.26 2.94 -7.93
C GLY A 35 -15.96 4.14 -8.82
N ILE A 36 -15.41 5.21 -8.27
CA ILE A 36 -15.15 6.45 -9.03
C ILE A 36 -13.66 6.81 -9.12
N TRP A 37 -12.80 6.20 -8.30
CA TRP A 37 -11.40 6.57 -8.21
C TRP A 37 -10.56 5.85 -9.28
N ASP A 38 -9.73 6.58 -10.00
CA ASP A 38 -8.82 6.01 -11.02
C ASP A 38 -7.75 5.15 -10.40
N VAL A 39 -7.20 5.60 -9.29
CA VAL A 39 -6.10 4.94 -8.59
C VAL A 39 -6.36 4.96 -7.09
N VAL A 40 -6.13 3.83 -6.44
CA VAL A 40 -6.09 3.69 -4.98
C VAL A 40 -4.71 3.18 -4.57
N VAL A 41 -4.08 3.84 -3.62
CA VAL A 41 -2.76 3.44 -3.09
C VAL A 41 -2.91 3.07 -1.64
N ALA A 42 -2.28 1.96 -1.22
CA ALA A 42 -2.31 1.50 0.16
C ALA A 42 -0.92 1.11 0.66
N ASN A 43 -0.61 1.57 1.87
CA ASN A 43 0.53 1.11 2.68
C ASN A 43 -0.03 0.65 4.04
N PRO A 44 -0.60 -0.55 4.11
CA PRO A 44 -1.21 -1.04 5.33
C PRO A 44 -0.14 -1.39 6.36
N PRO A 45 -0.47 -1.35 7.67
CA PRO A 45 0.43 -1.86 8.69
C PRO A 45 0.68 -3.35 8.47
N TYR A 46 1.95 -3.77 8.58
CA TYR A 46 2.40 -5.16 8.37
C TYR A 46 2.21 -6.00 9.63
N PHE A 47 0.99 -6.23 10.06
CA PHE A 47 0.75 -7.06 11.21
C PHE A 47 0.90 -8.54 10.88
N GLN A 48 1.77 -9.23 11.64
CA GLN A 48 1.75 -10.68 11.71
C GLN A 48 0.68 -11.08 12.74
N PRO A 49 -0.17 -12.06 12.44
CA PRO A 49 -0.84 -12.77 13.52
C PRO A 49 0.27 -13.34 14.42
N ALA A 50 0.17 -13.10 15.71
CA ALA A 50 1.14 -13.58 16.69
C ALA A 50 1.28 -15.11 16.57
N ARG A 51 2.31 -15.58 15.89
CA ARG A 51 2.78 -16.96 16.01
C ARG A 51 3.64 -17.03 17.25
N GLY A 52 3.08 -17.51 18.36
CA GLY A 52 3.90 -17.73 19.53
C GLY A 52 3.06 -17.95 20.80
N ARG A 53 3.16 -19.15 21.34
CA ARG A 53 2.81 -19.45 22.73
C ARG A 53 3.58 -18.49 23.65
N GLY A 54 2.88 -17.80 24.56
CA GLY A 54 3.49 -17.20 25.74
C GLY A 54 3.68 -15.68 25.70
N SER A 55 2.60 -14.94 25.80
CA SER A 55 2.57 -13.76 26.65
C SER A 55 1.12 -13.45 27.03
N VAL A 56 0.61 -14.23 27.95
CA VAL A 56 -0.51 -13.82 28.79
C VAL A 56 0.06 -12.76 29.72
N GLN A 57 0.18 -11.52 29.28
CA GLN A 57 0.21 -10.37 30.19
C GLN A 57 0.18 -9.05 29.42
N LYS A 58 -0.74 -8.23 29.88
CA LYS A 58 -1.02 -6.82 29.52
C LYS A 58 -1.83 -6.70 28.21
N GLY A 59 -3.07 -6.84 28.25
CA GLY A 59 -4.02 -6.15 29.06
C GLY A 59 -5.09 -5.64 28.15
N LEU A 60 -6.18 -5.54 28.55
CA LEU A 60 -7.50 -5.02 28.19
C LEU A 60 -7.63 -3.83 27.20
N ALA A 61 -6.54 -3.37 26.55
CA ALA A 61 -6.57 -2.18 25.69
C ALA A 61 -6.08 -2.41 24.25
N ARG A 62 -5.92 -3.66 23.78
CA ARG A 62 -5.46 -3.95 22.38
C ARG A 62 -6.31 -4.98 21.65
N GLN A 63 -7.57 -5.03 21.92
CA GLN A 63 -8.56 -5.58 21.00
C GLN A 63 -9.02 -4.50 20.01
N GLU A 64 -8.11 -3.66 19.52
CA GLU A 64 -8.32 -3.04 18.24
C GLU A 64 -8.21 -4.15 17.21
N VAL A 65 -9.35 -4.52 16.66
CA VAL A 65 -9.50 -5.50 15.59
C VAL A 65 -8.58 -5.07 14.46
N THR A 66 -7.40 -5.65 14.42
CA THR A 66 -6.36 -5.31 13.46
C THR A 66 -6.89 -5.61 12.07
N ALA A 67 -6.96 -4.59 11.24
CA ALA A 67 -7.41 -4.72 9.87
C ALA A 67 -6.55 -5.72 9.09
N THR A 68 -7.17 -6.68 8.45
CA THR A 68 -6.49 -7.71 7.68
C THR A 68 -6.12 -7.18 6.29
N LEU A 69 -5.18 -7.85 5.62
CA LEU A 69 -4.87 -7.58 4.20
C LEU A 69 -6.14 -7.65 3.33
N ALA A 70 -7.02 -8.61 3.60
CA ALA A 70 -8.29 -8.76 2.89
C ALA A 70 -9.20 -7.55 3.09
N ASP A 71 -9.26 -6.98 4.30
CA ASP A 71 -10.07 -5.78 4.55
C ASP A 71 -9.55 -4.58 3.76
N VAL A 72 -8.23 -4.39 3.72
CA VAL A 72 -7.59 -3.32 2.93
C VAL A 72 -7.93 -3.47 1.45
N LEU A 73 -7.75 -4.67 0.89
CA LEU A 73 -7.96 -4.92 -0.52
C LEU A 73 -9.45 -4.86 -0.91
N LYS A 74 -10.36 -5.31 -0.05
CA LYS A 74 -11.82 -5.13 -0.23
C LYS A 74 -12.20 -3.65 -0.24
N ALA A 75 -11.62 -2.86 0.67
CA ALA A 75 -11.83 -1.43 0.73
C ALA A 75 -11.31 -0.72 -0.53
N ALA A 76 -10.09 -1.04 -0.95
CA ALA A 76 -9.50 -0.51 -2.17
C ALA A 76 -10.33 -0.88 -3.41
N ARG A 77 -10.78 -2.15 -3.48
CA ARG A 77 -11.64 -2.63 -4.56
C ARG A 77 -12.99 -1.89 -4.63
N ARG A 78 -13.57 -1.55 -3.48
CA ARG A 78 -14.81 -0.79 -3.43
C ARG A 78 -14.63 0.64 -3.96
N LEU A 79 -13.50 1.27 -3.66
CA LEU A 79 -13.23 2.65 -4.04
C LEU A 79 -12.88 2.78 -5.52
N VAL A 80 -12.02 1.89 -6.03
CA VAL A 80 -11.49 1.99 -7.39
C VAL A 80 -12.58 1.72 -8.42
N ARG A 81 -12.62 2.52 -9.50
CA ARG A 81 -13.54 2.29 -10.61
C ARG A 81 -13.19 1.01 -11.38
N PHE A 82 -14.13 0.52 -12.17
CA PHE A 82 -13.84 -0.56 -13.12
C PHE A 82 -12.69 -0.15 -14.06
N ARG A 83 -11.73 -1.03 -14.28
CA ARG A 83 -10.46 -0.78 -15.00
C ARG A 83 -9.53 0.24 -14.33
N GLY A 84 -9.86 0.74 -13.17
CA GLY A 84 -8.94 1.51 -12.35
C GLY A 84 -7.89 0.64 -11.67
N ARG A 85 -6.89 1.27 -11.06
CA ARG A 85 -5.68 0.62 -10.52
C ARG A 85 -5.64 0.69 -9.01
N VAL A 86 -5.13 -0.38 -8.40
CA VAL A 86 -4.80 -0.42 -6.97
C VAL A 86 -3.33 -0.74 -6.84
N ALA A 87 -2.58 0.14 -6.16
CA ALA A 87 -1.17 -0.08 -5.84
C ALA A 87 -0.99 -0.33 -4.35
N LEU A 88 -0.20 -1.34 -4.00
CA LEU A 88 0.03 -1.79 -2.64
C LEU A 88 1.53 -1.99 -2.40
N VAL A 89 2.02 -1.53 -1.24
CA VAL A 89 3.30 -1.97 -0.70
C VAL A 89 3.06 -2.97 0.43
N HIS A 90 3.82 -4.05 0.46
CA HIS A 90 3.74 -5.06 1.51
C HIS A 90 5.09 -5.74 1.74
N ARG A 91 5.19 -6.62 2.73
CA ARG A 91 6.38 -7.45 2.95
C ARG A 91 6.52 -8.48 1.83
N ALA A 92 7.75 -8.72 1.37
CA ALA A 92 8.03 -9.68 0.28
C ALA A 92 7.71 -11.12 0.68
N ASP A 93 7.87 -11.50 1.95
CA ASP A 93 7.54 -12.84 2.46
C ASP A 93 6.04 -13.16 2.44
N ARG A 94 5.19 -12.16 2.18
CA ARG A 94 3.74 -12.33 2.05
C ARG A 94 3.26 -12.22 0.59
N MET A 95 4.17 -12.29 -0.38
CA MET A 95 3.86 -12.10 -1.79
C MET A 95 2.73 -13.02 -2.28
N VAL A 96 2.80 -14.31 -1.94
CA VAL A 96 1.79 -15.29 -2.37
C VAL A 96 0.41 -14.94 -1.80
N ASP A 97 0.35 -14.58 -0.51
CA ASP A 97 -0.92 -14.19 0.13
C ASP A 97 -1.49 -12.92 -0.51
N VAL A 98 -0.62 -11.93 -0.79
CA VAL A 98 -1.04 -10.66 -1.41
C VAL A 98 -1.64 -10.91 -2.78
N LEU A 99 -0.97 -11.68 -3.64
CA LEU A 99 -1.44 -11.99 -4.99
C LEU A 99 -2.75 -12.80 -4.97
N ALA A 100 -2.86 -13.78 -4.05
CA ALA A 100 -4.07 -14.58 -3.89
C ALA A 100 -5.26 -13.71 -3.49
N VAL A 101 -5.13 -12.90 -2.43
CA VAL A 101 -6.21 -12.04 -1.93
C VAL A 101 -6.57 -10.97 -2.95
N MET A 102 -5.63 -10.42 -3.70
CA MET A 102 -5.94 -9.49 -4.80
C MET A 102 -6.89 -10.13 -5.81
N ARG A 103 -6.60 -11.35 -6.25
CA ARG A 103 -7.45 -12.07 -7.21
C ARG A 103 -8.82 -12.42 -6.62
N GLU A 104 -8.88 -12.84 -5.36
CA GLU A 104 -10.14 -13.12 -4.66
C GLU A 104 -11.09 -11.91 -4.65
N VAL A 105 -10.56 -10.69 -4.56
CA VAL A 105 -11.35 -9.46 -4.57
C VAL A 105 -11.50 -8.83 -5.96
N ASN A 106 -11.18 -9.56 -7.04
CA ASN A 106 -11.26 -9.09 -8.42
C ASN A 106 -10.35 -7.88 -8.73
N LEU A 107 -9.16 -7.86 -8.12
CA LEU A 107 -8.04 -6.99 -8.45
C LEU A 107 -6.97 -7.85 -9.09
N GLU A 108 -6.94 -7.95 -10.42
CA GLU A 108 -5.95 -8.80 -11.10
C GLU A 108 -4.56 -8.15 -11.04
N PRO A 109 -3.54 -8.81 -10.45
CA PRO A 109 -2.17 -8.30 -10.39
C PRO A 109 -1.60 -8.13 -11.80
N LYS A 110 -1.01 -6.95 -12.07
CA LYS A 110 -0.49 -6.60 -13.41
C LYS A 110 0.98 -6.24 -13.42
N ARG A 111 1.49 -5.67 -12.35
CA ARG A 111 2.91 -5.32 -12.20
C ARG A 111 3.36 -5.64 -10.78
N LEU A 112 4.53 -6.24 -10.68
CA LEU A 112 5.16 -6.55 -9.40
C LEU A 112 6.62 -6.14 -9.44
N GLN A 113 7.09 -5.51 -8.37
CA GLN A 113 8.49 -5.16 -8.19
C GLN A 113 8.92 -5.52 -6.77
N LEU A 114 10.00 -6.26 -6.65
CA LEU A 114 10.62 -6.54 -5.35
C LEU A 114 11.53 -5.37 -4.95
N VAL A 115 11.57 -5.07 -3.67
CA VAL A 115 12.46 -4.04 -3.12
C VAL A 115 13.54 -4.72 -2.29
N GLN A 116 14.78 -4.49 -2.68
CA GLN A 116 15.97 -4.99 -2.00
C GLN A 116 16.68 -3.87 -1.25
N PRO A 117 17.11 -4.06 0.01
CA PRO A 117 17.86 -3.04 0.73
C PRO A 117 19.19 -2.73 0.04
N ARG A 118 19.85 -3.74 -0.53
CA ARG A 118 21.09 -3.65 -1.32
C ARG A 118 21.09 -4.68 -2.43
N GLU A 119 21.89 -4.48 -3.44
CA GLU A 119 22.07 -5.43 -4.54
C GLU A 119 22.43 -6.82 -4.01
N GLY A 120 21.79 -7.86 -4.54
CA GLY A 120 21.99 -9.25 -4.12
C GLY A 120 21.40 -9.62 -2.76
N ALA A 121 20.89 -8.66 -1.97
CA ALA A 121 20.23 -8.96 -0.70
C ALA A 121 18.81 -9.51 -0.92
N PRO A 122 18.30 -10.35 -0.01
CA PRO A 122 16.91 -10.75 -0.04
C PRO A 122 15.95 -9.55 -0.03
N ALA A 123 14.91 -9.60 -0.87
CA ALA A 123 13.90 -8.57 -0.89
C ALA A 123 13.12 -8.55 0.44
N ASN A 124 12.89 -7.37 0.99
CA ASN A 124 12.12 -7.17 2.22
C ASN A 124 10.72 -6.63 1.96
N LEU A 125 10.53 -5.91 0.85
CA LEU A 125 9.22 -5.41 0.45
C LEU A 125 8.89 -5.83 -0.98
N LEU A 126 7.60 -5.79 -1.28
CA LEU A 126 7.08 -5.88 -2.63
C LEU A 126 6.19 -4.67 -2.92
N LEU A 127 6.24 -4.20 -4.14
CA LEU A 127 5.30 -3.26 -4.72
C LEU A 127 4.45 -4.05 -5.72
N VAL A 128 3.14 -3.93 -5.64
CA VAL A 128 2.26 -4.59 -6.59
C VAL A 128 1.16 -3.64 -7.03
N GLU A 129 0.90 -3.64 -8.34
CA GLU A 129 -0.23 -2.95 -8.95
C GLU A 129 -1.19 -3.98 -9.54
N GLY A 130 -2.47 -3.83 -9.25
CA GLY A 130 -3.54 -4.62 -9.84
C GLY A 130 -4.60 -3.75 -10.49
N ILE A 131 -5.32 -4.35 -11.44
CA ILE A 131 -6.42 -3.70 -12.17
C ILE A 131 -7.75 -4.36 -11.79
N HIS A 132 -8.74 -3.54 -11.46
CA HIS A 132 -10.09 -3.99 -11.20
C HIS A 132 -10.73 -4.57 -12.48
N GLY A 133 -11.10 -5.86 -12.43
CA GLY A 133 -11.62 -6.58 -13.60
C GLY A 133 -10.57 -6.77 -14.69
N GLY A 134 -9.27 -6.80 -14.34
CA GLY A 134 -8.19 -7.06 -15.27
C GLY A 134 -8.21 -8.49 -15.80
N LYS A 135 -7.61 -8.70 -16.98
CA LYS A 135 -7.33 -10.04 -17.50
C LYS A 135 -6.00 -10.55 -16.92
N PRO A 136 -5.77 -11.87 -16.81
CA PRO A 136 -4.50 -12.43 -16.38
C PRO A 136 -3.29 -11.88 -17.16
N GLY A 137 -2.12 -11.95 -16.53
CA GLY A 137 -0.84 -11.50 -17.11
C GLY A 137 -0.15 -10.53 -16.16
N LEU A 138 0.85 -11.04 -15.43
CA LEU A 138 1.67 -10.31 -14.47
C LEU A 138 3.05 -10.02 -15.08
N GLU A 139 3.43 -8.75 -15.11
CA GLU A 139 4.79 -8.32 -15.40
C GLU A 139 5.59 -8.24 -14.10
N VAL A 140 6.70 -8.97 -14.02
CA VAL A 140 7.64 -8.88 -12.91
C VAL A 140 8.78 -7.95 -13.33
N MET A 141 8.88 -6.82 -12.65
CA MET A 141 9.87 -5.78 -12.94
C MET A 141 11.22 -6.10 -12.29
N PRO A 142 12.33 -5.58 -12.85
CA PRO A 142 13.61 -5.63 -12.16
C PRO A 142 13.51 -5.11 -10.73
N PRO A 143 14.26 -5.69 -9.76
CA PRO A 143 14.21 -5.25 -8.38
C PRO A 143 14.58 -3.76 -8.22
N LEU A 144 13.91 -3.08 -7.30
CA LEU A 144 14.31 -1.75 -6.84
C LEU A 144 15.32 -1.92 -5.71
N VAL A 145 16.56 -1.49 -5.95
CA VAL A 145 17.60 -1.46 -4.93
C VAL A 145 17.58 -0.11 -4.22
N VAL A 146 17.58 -0.14 -2.88
CA VAL A 146 17.43 1.08 -2.06
C VAL A 146 18.76 1.79 -1.86
N TYR A 147 19.80 1.04 -1.42
CA TYR A 147 21.09 1.61 -1.04
C TYR A 147 22.22 1.09 -1.91
N GLU A 148 23.14 2.00 -2.26
CA GLU A 148 24.47 1.70 -2.79
C GLU A 148 25.36 1.05 -1.72
N ALA A 149 26.56 0.61 -2.11
CA ALA A 149 27.52 0.01 -1.19
C ALA A 149 27.96 0.98 -0.07
N ASP A 150 28.03 2.26 -0.37
CA ASP A 150 28.40 3.33 0.57
C ASP A 150 27.26 3.76 1.50
N GLY A 151 26.06 3.21 1.31
CA GLY A 151 24.85 3.54 2.10
C GLY A 151 24.03 4.72 1.56
N SER A 152 24.45 5.35 0.48
CA SER A 152 23.64 6.35 -0.21
C SER A 152 22.43 5.72 -0.94
N TYR A 153 21.41 6.51 -1.26
CA TYR A 153 20.30 6.03 -2.10
C TYR A 153 20.76 5.82 -3.54
N THR A 154 20.30 4.73 -4.16
CA THR A 154 20.53 4.47 -5.57
C THR A 154 19.93 5.56 -6.46
N ALA A 155 20.48 5.74 -7.66
CA ALA A 155 19.92 6.64 -8.66
C ALA A 155 18.45 6.29 -8.98
N GLN A 156 18.14 5.00 -9.06
CA GLN A 156 16.78 4.51 -9.31
C GLN A 156 15.79 4.96 -8.22
N LEU A 157 16.19 4.88 -6.95
CA LEU A 157 15.34 5.34 -5.85
C LEU A 157 15.22 6.86 -5.83
N ARG A 158 16.32 7.60 -6.06
CA ARG A 158 16.28 9.08 -6.12
C ARG A 158 15.31 9.59 -7.16
N ILE A 159 15.27 9.00 -8.36
CA ILE A 159 14.29 9.33 -9.39
C ILE A 159 12.85 9.22 -8.86
N CYS A 160 12.53 8.22 -8.02
CA CYS A 160 11.20 8.09 -7.43
C CYS A 160 10.82 9.26 -6.52
N TYR A 161 11.79 9.92 -5.88
CA TYR A 161 11.56 11.09 -5.04
C TYR A 161 11.60 12.40 -5.82
N GLU A 162 12.43 12.49 -6.86
CA GLU A 162 12.61 13.68 -7.69
C GLU A 162 11.55 13.82 -8.78
N ALA A 163 11.04 12.68 -9.27
CA ALA A 163 9.97 12.63 -10.27
C ALA A 163 8.58 13.01 -9.72
N ALA A 164 8.48 13.43 -8.45
CA ALA A 164 7.27 14.10 -7.98
C ALA A 164 7.15 15.42 -8.77
N PRO A 165 6.16 15.57 -9.67
CA PRO A 165 6.12 16.70 -10.57
C PRO A 165 6.00 18.00 -9.77
N ALA A 166 6.97 18.87 -9.95
CA ALA A 166 6.87 20.27 -9.52
C ALA A 166 5.80 21.04 -10.34
N GLN A 167 5.05 20.34 -11.19
CA GLN A 167 4.06 20.92 -12.10
C GLN A 167 2.79 20.06 -12.13
N LEU A 168 1.84 20.44 -11.32
CA LEU A 168 0.40 20.34 -11.59
C LEU A 168 -0.26 21.64 -11.13
#